data_83cd65cd2d7988e7c5ec649aaaeda73a
#
_entry.id   83cd65cd2d7988e7c5ec649aaaeda73a
#
_cell.length_a   1.000
_cell.length_b   1.000
_cell.length_c   1.000
_cell.angle_alpha   90.00
_cell.angle_beta   90.00
_cell.angle_gamma   90.00
#
_symmetry.space_group_name_H-M   'P 1'
#
loop_
_entity.id
_entity.type
_entity.pdbx_description
1 polymer ?
#
loop_
_entity_poly.entity_id
_entity_poly.type
_entity_poly.pdbx_seq_one_letter_code
_entity_poly.pdbx_strand_id
1 'polypeptide(L)'
;MSYQPSLRAMTAKTYGNHSRIEGGDVKGLNVLLLEDHISTGLSCLDAIRALREEGAEVTQVMSITNYAIPETMRLFEEQSIQTYDVIRFDRVVKKACEMGVINDEQAALVMEWLNTPWTWAAMHGVVAIAREN
;
A
#
# COMPACT_ATOMS: atom_id res chain seq x y z
N MET A 1 -6.52 2.67 30.16
CA MET A 1 -5.87 1.99 29.01
C MET A 1 -4.81 2.94 28.47
N SER A 2 -3.53 2.70 28.77
CA SER A 2 -2.43 3.56 28.30
C SER A 2 -2.02 3.11 26.90
N TYR A 3 -2.30 3.92 25.90
CA TYR A 3 -1.79 3.75 24.55
C TYR A 3 -0.29 4.04 24.55
N GLN A 4 0.54 3.05 24.30
CA GLN A 4 1.96 3.24 24.00
C GLN A 4 2.14 3.15 22.48
N PRO A 5 2.38 4.26 21.79
CA PRO A 5 2.70 4.22 20.37
C PRO A 5 4.11 3.65 20.20
N SER A 6 4.24 2.42 19.79
CA SER A 6 5.49 1.88 19.30
C SER A 6 5.58 2.09 17.80
N LEU A 7 6.23 3.16 17.35
CA LEU A 7 6.65 3.34 15.96
C LEU A 7 7.64 2.23 15.62
N ARG A 8 7.27 1.36 14.67
CA ARG A 8 8.13 0.26 14.20
C ARG A 8 8.26 0.35 12.70
N ALA A 9 9.48 0.65 12.24
CA ALA A 9 9.83 0.55 10.85
C ALA A 9 10.12 -0.92 10.52
N MET A 10 9.41 -1.49 9.56
CA MET A 10 9.72 -2.79 8.99
C MET A 10 10.61 -2.60 7.77
N THR A 11 11.87 -3.00 7.88
CA THR A 11 12.74 -3.20 6.71
C THR A 11 12.92 -4.70 6.50
N ALA A 12 12.48 -5.21 5.34
CA ALA A 12 12.80 -6.57 4.92
C ALA A 12 14.30 -6.66 4.63
N LYS A 13 15.10 -7.02 5.64
CA LYS A 13 16.52 -7.36 5.45
C LYS A 13 16.65 -8.84 5.13
N THR A 14 17.15 -9.14 3.94
CA THR A 14 17.34 -10.48 3.39
C THR A 14 18.62 -11.19 3.87
N TYR A 15 19.39 -10.64 4.81
CA TYR A 15 20.64 -11.24 5.27
C TYR A 15 20.77 -11.22 6.79
N GLY A 16 20.91 -12.40 7.37
CA GLY A 16 21.24 -12.62 8.79
C GLY A 16 20.05 -13.05 9.66
N ASN A 17 20.36 -13.61 10.81
CA ASN A 17 19.41 -14.10 11.85
C ASN A 17 18.68 -12.92 12.55
N HIS A 18 18.19 -11.95 11.80
CA HIS A 18 17.53 -10.76 12.33
C HIS A 18 16.02 -10.92 12.21
N SER A 19 15.33 -10.69 13.31
CA SER A 19 13.87 -10.56 13.35
C SER A 19 13.39 -9.61 12.24
N ARG A 20 12.36 -10.03 11.49
CA ARG A 20 11.70 -9.16 10.48
C ARG A 20 11.02 -7.96 11.13
N ILE A 21 10.84 -8.00 12.45
CA ILE A 21 10.21 -6.96 13.25
C ILE A 21 11.23 -6.42 14.23
N GLU A 22 11.46 -5.12 14.20
CA GLU A 22 12.30 -4.41 15.15
C GLU A 22 11.43 -3.67 16.17
N GLY A 23 11.88 -3.57 17.44
CA GLY A 23 11.27 -2.72 18.45
C GLY A 23 10.59 -3.45 19.62
N GLY A 24 10.46 -4.80 19.62
CA GLY A 24 10.00 -5.59 20.76
C GLY A 24 8.93 -6.64 20.37
N ASP A 25 8.43 -7.36 21.38
CA ASP A 25 7.43 -8.39 21.22
C ASP A 25 6.07 -7.82 20.81
N VAL A 26 5.46 -8.42 19.81
CA VAL A 26 4.13 -8.03 19.28
C VAL A 26 3.05 -9.06 19.59
N LYS A 27 3.43 -10.18 20.23
CA LYS A 27 2.52 -11.28 20.52
C LYS A 27 1.31 -10.84 21.33
N GLY A 28 0.12 -11.15 20.82
CA GLY A 28 -1.15 -10.80 21.46
C GLY A 28 -1.52 -9.31 21.42
N LEU A 29 -0.76 -8.50 20.66
CA LEU A 29 -1.07 -7.08 20.51
C LEU A 29 -1.99 -6.83 19.30
N ASN A 30 -2.93 -5.90 19.44
CA ASN A 30 -3.64 -5.30 18.32
C ASN A 30 -2.75 -4.24 17.69
N VAL A 31 -2.38 -4.44 16.42
CA VAL A 31 -1.44 -3.57 15.70
C VAL A 31 -2.15 -2.84 14.58
N LEU A 32 -2.04 -1.51 14.56
CA LEU A 32 -2.37 -0.68 13.41
C LEU A 32 -1.10 -0.51 12.57
N LEU A 33 -1.13 -0.98 11.32
CA LEU A 33 -0.03 -0.76 10.38
C LEU A 33 -0.15 0.63 9.76
N LEU A 34 0.96 1.39 9.77
CA LEU A 34 1.05 2.71 9.14
C LEU A 34 1.95 2.63 7.92
N GLU A 35 1.46 3.15 6.80
CA GLU A 35 2.16 3.23 5.51
C GLU A 35 2.20 4.66 5.00
N ASP A 36 3.25 5.05 4.33
CA ASP A 36 3.32 6.32 3.62
C ASP A 36 2.52 6.27 2.33
N HIS A 37 2.63 5.15 1.60
CA HIS A 37 1.97 4.96 0.32
C HIS A 37 1.60 3.50 0.04
N ILE A 38 0.35 3.26 -0.34
CA ILE A 38 -0.11 1.97 -0.83
C ILE A 38 -0.27 2.03 -2.35
N SER A 39 0.57 1.29 -3.08
CA SER A 39 0.42 1.07 -4.53
C SER A 39 -0.26 -0.29 -4.79
N THR A 40 0.53 -1.32 -5.02
CA THR A 40 0.04 -2.69 -5.22
C THR A 40 -0.34 -3.41 -3.92
N GLY A 41 0.04 -2.86 -2.76
CA GLY A 41 -0.22 -3.43 -1.45
C GLY A 41 0.64 -4.65 -1.08
N LEU A 42 1.53 -5.13 -1.95
CA LEU A 42 2.30 -6.36 -1.71
C LEU A 42 3.23 -6.24 -0.51
N SER A 43 3.95 -5.12 -0.37
CA SER A 43 4.82 -4.86 0.79
C SER A 43 4.03 -4.77 2.09
N CYS A 44 2.88 -4.10 2.04
CA CYS A 44 1.96 -3.98 3.16
C CYS A 44 1.42 -5.35 3.60
N LEU A 45 0.97 -6.19 2.65
CA LEU A 45 0.49 -7.54 2.93
C LEU A 45 1.60 -8.45 3.49
N ASP A 46 2.83 -8.30 2.99
CA ASP A 46 3.98 -9.03 3.52
C ASP A 46 4.30 -8.61 4.96
N ALA A 47 4.23 -7.32 5.25
CA ALA A 47 4.39 -6.78 6.60
C ALA A 47 3.31 -7.30 7.56
N ILE A 48 2.04 -7.30 7.13
CA ILE A 48 0.93 -7.83 7.92
C ILE A 48 1.13 -9.32 8.21
N ARG A 49 1.53 -10.09 7.20
CA ARG A 49 1.81 -11.52 7.37
C ARG A 49 2.89 -11.76 8.41
N ALA A 50 4.02 -11.03 8.32
CA ALA A 50 5.09 -11.16 9.29
C ALA A 50 4.65 -10.83 10.72
N LEU A 51 3.86 -9.76 10.90
CA LEU A 51 3.32 -9.40 12.21
C LEU A 51 2.38 -10.48 12.76
N ARG A 52 1.52 -11.06 11.93
CA ARG A 52 0.61 -12.14 12.31
C ARG A 52 1.36 -13.45 12.65
N GLU A 53 2.44 -13.76 11.93
CA GLU A 53 3.33 -14.91 12.22
C GLU A 53 3.97 -14.78 13.61
N GLU A 54 4.28 -13.56 14.05
CA GLU A 54 4.79 -13.28 15.41
C GLU A 54 3.65 -13.14 16.46
N GLY A 55 2.42 -13.44 16.08
CA GLY A 55 1.28 -13.51 16.99
C GLY A 55 0.58 -12.18 17.25
N ALA A 56 0.81 -11.15 16.43
CA ALA A 56 0.03 -9.92 16.46
C ALA A 56 -1.33 -10.09 15.79
N GLU A 57 -2.31 -9.33 16.24
CA GLU A 57 -3.58 -9.13 15.55
C GLU A 57 -3.51 -7.85 14.69
N VAL A 58 -3.59 -7.99 13.36
CA VAL A 58 -3.52 -6.87 12.41
C VAL A 58 -4.75 -6.93 11.53
N THR A 59 -5.69 -6.01 11.75
CA THR A 59 -6.94 -5.90 10.99
C THR A 59 -7.12 -4.54 10.33
N GLN A 60 -6.19 -3.62 10.59
CA GLN A 60 -6.29 -2.24 10.14
C GLN A 60 -4.95 -1.74 9.60
N VAL A 61 -5.05 -1.01 8.50
CA VAL A 61 -3.93 -0.28 7.87
C VAL A 61 -4.34 1.17 7.68
N MET A 62 -3.47 2.10 8.01
CA MET A 62 -3.65 3.51 7.72
C MET A 62 -2.53 3.99 6.80
N SER A 63 -2.87 4.66 5.71
CA SER A 63 -1.90 5.24 4.77
C SER A 63 -2.06 6.74 4.61
N ILE A 64 -0.96 7.42 4.26
CA ILE A 64 -1.05 8.82 3.85
C ILE A 64 -1.67 8.88 2.46
N THR A 65 -1.18 8.08 1.52
CA THR A 65 -1.72 8.01 0.16
C THR A 65 -1.99 6.56 -0.24
N ASN A 66 -3.03 6.36 -1.06
CA ASN A 66 -3.40 5.06 -1.59
C ASN A 66 -3.86 5.21 -3.05
N TYR A 67 -3.29 4.41 -3.95
CA TYR A 67 -3.78 4.32 -5.32
C TYR A 67 -5.18 3.69 -5.40
N ALA A 68 -5.54 2.93 -4.37
CA ALA A 68 -6.82 2.22 -4.27
C ALA A 68 -7.12 1.37 -5.51
N ILE A 69 -6.09 0.70 -6.03
CA ILE A 69 -6.22 -0.25 -7.14
C ILE A 69 -7.25 -1.30 -6.75
N PRO A 70 -8.30 -1.55 -7.57
CA PRO A 70 -9.39 -2.45 -7.20
C PRO A 70 -8.94 -3.84 -6.76
N GLU A 71 -7.97 -4.42 -7.46
CA GLU A 71 -7.40 -5.72 -7.09
C GLU A 71 -6.71 -5.71 -5.72
N THR A 72 -5.96 -4.64 -5.43
CA THR A 72 -5.30 -4.45 -4.12
C THR A 72 -6.35 -4.33 -3.01
N MET A 73 -7.41 -3.58 -3.23
CA MET A 73 -8.48 -3.43 -2.24
C MET A 73 -9.18 -4.76 -1.97
N ARG A 74 -9.45 -5.56 -3.01
CA ARG A 74 -10.00 -6.89 -2.87
C ARG A 74 -9.09 -7.82 -2.04
N LEU A 75 -7.77 -7.78 -2.27
CA LEU A 75 -6.81 -8.57 -1.49
C LEU A 75 -6.82 -8.20 -0.01
N PHE A 76 -6.94 -6.92 0.34
CA PHE A 76 -7.08 -6.48 1.73
C PHE A 76 -8.38 -6.98 2.35
N GLU A 77 -9.49 -6.90 1.62
CA GLU A 77 -10.80 -7.39 2.07
C GLU A 77 -10.78 -8.90 2.33
N GLU A 78 -10.20 -9.68 1.41
CA GLU A 78 -10.01 -11.14 1.56
C GLU A 78 -9.17 -11.50 2.79
N GLN A 79 -8.23 -10.64 3.18
CA GLN A 79 -7.42 -10.79 4.39
C GLN A 79 -8.07 -10.19 5.64
N SER A 80 -9.32 -9.75 5.55
CA SER A 80 -10.04 -9.07 6.64
C SER A 80 -9.31 -7.83 7.16
N ILE A 81 -8.73 -7.05 6.23
CA ILE A 81 -7.99 -5.83 6.53
C ILE A 81 -8.82 -4.63 6.08
N GLN A 82 -9.06 -3.72 7.01
CA GLN A 82 -9.70 -2.43 6.74
C GLN A 82 -8.64 -1.36 6.50
N THR A 83 -8.77 -0.62 5.40
CA THR A 83 -7.86 0.49 5.06
C THR A 83 -8.47 1.84 5.41
N TYR A 84 -7.64 2.73 5.92
CA TYR A 84 -7.95 4.13 6.20
C TYR A 84 -6.91 4.99 5.50
N ASP A 85 -7.34 5.83 4.56
CA ASP A 85 -6.44 6.62 3.74
C ASP A 85 -6.67 8.11 4.02
N VAL A 86 -5.59 8.87 4.25
CA VAL A 86 -5.69 10.33 4.37
C VAL A 86 -6.13 10.92 3.04
N ILE A 87 -5.54 10.44 1.93
CA ILE A 87 -5.92 10.83 0.59
C ILE A 87 -5.83 9.67 -0.40
N ARG A 88 -6.88 9.48 -1.20
CA ARG A 88 -6.90 8.53 -2.30
C ARG A 88 -6.45 9.21 -3.59
N PHE A 89 -5.72 8.50 -4.42
CA PHE A 89 -5.13 9.04 -5.63
C PHE A 89 -6.17 9.46 -6.69
N ASP A 90 -7.32 8.78 -6.77
CA ASP A 90 -8.45 9.19 -7.60
C ASP A 90 -8.94 10.62 -7.27
N ARG A 91 -8.90 11.00 -5.99
CA ARG A 91 -9.23 12.36 -5.52
C ARG A 91 -8.18 13.38 -5.94
N VAL A 92 -6.90 12.98 -5.92
CA VAL A 92 -5.80 13.83 -6.40
C VAL A 92 -5.96 14.12 -7.90
N VAL A 93 -6.23 13.09 -8.71
CA VAL A 93 -6.45 13.22 -10.16
C VAL A 93 -7.62 14.16 -10.44
N LYS A 94 -8.76 13.95 -9.78
CA LYS A 94 -9.92 14.82 -9.91
C LYS A 94 -9.57 16.28 -9.58
N LYS A 95 -8.87 16.50 -8.47
CA LYS A 95 -8.49 17.85 -8.03
C LYS A 95 -7.51 18.52 -9.00
N ALA A 96 -6.54 17.78 -9.54
CA ALA A 96 -5.61 18.27 -10.54
C ALA A 96 -6.33 18.73 -11.82
N CYS A 97 -7.37 17.99 -12.25
CA CYS A 97 -8.21 18.36 -13.38
C CYS A 97 -9.01 19.64 -13.08
N GLU A 98 -9.68 19.73 -11.93
CA GLU A 98 -10.41 20.94 -11.49
C GLU A 98 -9.52 22.19 -11.43
N MET A 99 -8.25 22.02 -11.10
CA MET A 99 -7.27 23.11 -11.01
C MET A 99 -6.62 23.43 -12.39
N GLY A 100 -6.94 22.70 -13.45
CA GLY A 100 -6.35 22.86 -14.77
C GLY A 100 -4.86 22.44 -14.84
N VAL A 101 -4.35 21.66 -13.88
CA VAL A 101 -3.00 21.09 -13.90
C VAL A 101 -2.88 20.00 -14.96
N ILE A 102 -3.95 19.22 -15.11
CA ILE A 102 -4.13 18.22 -16.16
C ILE A 102 -5.48 18.44 -16.83
N ASN A 103 -5.61 18.01 -18.09
CA ASN A 103 -6.88 18.06 -18.81
C ASN A 103 -7.68 16.74 -18.64
N ASP A 104 -8.92 16.72 -19.14
CA ASP A 104 -9.83 15.57 -19.01
C ASP A 104 -9.26 14.30 -19.66
N GLU A 105 -8.56 14.43 -20.80
CA GLU A 105 -7.95 13.30 -21.50
C GLU A 105 -6.81 12.68 -20.67
N GLN A 106 -5.97 13.53 -20.07
CA GLN A 106 -4.90 13.09 -19.18
C GLN A 106 -5.45 12.46 -17.89
N ALA A 107 -6.52 13.03 -17.34
CA ALA A 107 -7.19 12.44 -16.17
C ALA A 107 -7.77 11.06 -16.51
N ALA A 108 -8.44 10.92 -17.65
CA ALA A 108 -8.98 9.64 -18.12
C ALA A 108 -7.89 8.57 -18.27
N LEU A 109 -6.74 8.95 -18.85
CA LEU A 109 -5.59 8.04 -19.02
C LEU A 109 -5.04 7.54 -17.68
N VAL A 110 -4.93 8.42 -16.69
CA VAL A 110 -4.49 8.04 -15.34
C VAL A 110 -5.51 7.11 -14.66
N MET A 111 -6.80 7.41 -14.81
CA MET A 111 -7.86 6.57 -14.24
C MET A 111 -7.93 5.19 -14.90
N GLU A 112 -7.66 5.11 -16.20
CA GLU A 112 -7.53 3.84 -16.93
C GLU A 112 -6.36 3.02 -16.35
N TRP A 113 -5.19 3.65 -16.15
CA TRP A 113 -4.05 3.00 -15.53
C TRP A 113 -4.35 2.46 -14.13
N LEU A 114 -5.03 3.23 -13.29
CA LEU A 114 -5.43 2.79 -11.94
C LEU A 114 -6.31 1.53 -11.96
N ASN A 115 -7.14 1.38 -12.99
CA ASN A 115 -8.02 0.22 -13.13
C ASN A 115 -7.33 -0.99 -13.76
N THR A 116 -6.29 -0.78 -14.56
CA THR A 116 -5.61 -1.84 -15.32
C THR A 116 -4.07 -1.76 -15.25
N PRO A 117 -3.46 -1.54 -14.07
CA PRO A 117 -2.04 -1.20 -13.98
C PRO A 117 -1.11 -2.29 -14.55
N TRP A 118 -1.52 -3.55 -14.47
CA TRP A 118 -0.73 -4.69 -14.91
C TRP A 118 -0.73 -4.90 -16.43
N THR A 119 -1.77 -4.45 -17.11
CA THR A 119 -1.96 -4.64 -18.56
C THR A 119 -1.86 -3.34 -19.34
N TRP A 120 -1.96 -2.20 -18.68
CA TRP A 120 -1.98 -0.87 -19.30
C TRP A 120 -0.80 -0.62 -20.24
N ALA A 121 0.42 -0.93 -19.82
CA ALA A 121 1.62 -0.75 -20.63
C ALA A 121 1.55 -1.53 -21.96
N ALA A 122 1.09 -2.77 -21.90
CA ALA A 122 0.91 -3.61 -23.09
C ALA A 122 -0.19 -3.07 -24.01
N MET A 123 -1.29 -2.58 -23.43
CA MET A 123 -2.42 -2.01 -24.18
C MET A 123 -2.01 -0.71 -24.92
N HIS A 124 -1.09 0.06 -24.36
CA HIS A 124 -0.60 1.31 -24.93
C HIS A 124 0.73 1.19 -25.68
N GLY A 125 1.20 -0.04 -25.93
CA GLY A 125 2.45 -0.28 -26.66
C GLY A 125 3.71 0.23 -25.94
N VAL A 126 3.63 0.41 -24.60
CA VAL A 126 4.75 0.84 -23.77
C VAL A 126 5.61 -0.38 -23.47
N VAL A 127 6.83 -0.40 -23.96
CA VAL A 127 7.80 -1.46 -23.69
C VAL A 127 8.52 -1.14 -22.37
N ALA A 128 8.40 -2.02 -21.39
CA ALA A 128 9.19 -1.91 -20.17
C ALA A 128 10.67 -2.08 -20.51
N ILE A 129 11.46 -1.03 -20.31
CA ILE A 129 12.92 -1.15 -20.40
C ILE A 129 13.37 -1.84 -19.12
N ALA A 130 13.76 -3.12 -19.22
CA ALA A 130 14.39 -3.80 -18.12
C ALA A 130 15.67 -3.03 -17.74
N ARG A 131 15.75 -2.53 -16.51
CA ARG A 131 17.03 -2.02 -16.00
C ARG A 131 17.89 -3.26 -15.75
N GLU A 132 18.94 -3.40 -16.54
CA GLU A 132 20.02 -4.32 -16.21
C GLU A 132 20.66 -3.84 -14.89
N ASN A 133 20.60 -4.69 -13.87
CA ASN A 133 21.30 -4.49 -12.59
C ASN A 133 22.74 -4.94 -12.71
#